data_8d6bc08ed63ecbd7912a2d3355aceb14
#
_entry.id   8d6bc08ed63ecbd7912a2d3355aceb14
#
_cell.length_a   1.000
_cell.length_b   1.000
_cell.length_c   1.000
_cell.angle_alpha   90.00
_cell.angle_beta   90.00
_cell.angle_gamma   90.00
#
_symmetry.space_group_name_H-M   'P 1'
#
loop_
_entity.id
_entity.type
_entity.pdbx_description
1 polymer ?
#
loop_
_entity_poly.entity_id
_entity_poly.type
_entity_poly.pdbx_seq_one_letter_code
_entity_poly.pdbx_strand_id
1 'polypeptide(L)'
;MGAELTQEQRAFFAKYGFLHFRPFASPEQVQAYLKATQDVQSTWLANQVEKVNGVPIKYGKDVDGSPIVQRFAFASQHSPVLHELLQDPRFEALFPLLETGDGRVGLNERDGLVVNHYVNVEGSEFSQMGWHTDSLRDVFYGKKIRPMLNVGLHLDGTKATNGGLRVIPGTHHQGLGKMLFRKKYYKDVYYDPNEVAVETEPGDLTVHDGRMWHRVAQSPLVGAESRRRVMYVPIIGGKYQPKSEESPTPFYLRFLHLVK
;
A
#
# COMPACT_ATOMS: atom_id res chain seq x y z
N MET A 1 0.28 -11.45 15.20
CA MET A 1 1.65 -11.73 14.70
C MET A 1 2.57 -11.80 15.90
N GLY A 2 3.46 -12.81 15.97
CA GLY A 2 4.45 -12.95 17.04
C GLY A 2 5.71 -12.10 16.80
N ALA A 3 6.67 -12.16 17.76
CA ALA A 3 7.97 -11.50 17.64
C ALA A 3 8.86 -12.10 16.53
N GLU A 4 8.57 -13.34 16.12
CA GLU A 4 9.24 -14.02 15.02
C GLU A 4 8.22 -14.76 14.14
N LEU A 5 8.55 -14.92 12.87
CA LEU A 5 7.77 -15.77 11.95
C LEU A 5 8.07 -17.25 12.19
N THR A 6 7.03 -18.08 12.17
CA THR A 6 7.20 -19.53 12.20
C THR A 6 7.88 -20.05 10.93
N GLN A 7 8.40 -21.25 10.98
CA GLN A 7 9.00 -21.90 9.81
C GLN A 7 7.96 -22.06 8.68
N GLU A 8 6.72 -22.39 9.02
CA GLU A 8 5.62 -22.53 8.04
C GLU A 8 5.28 -21.20 7.38
N GLN A 9 5.23 -20.09 8.14
CA GLN A 9 5.01 -18.75 7.58
C GLN A 9 6.12 -18.34 6.62
N ARG A 10 7.38 -18.61 6.97
CA ARG A 10 8.53 -18.34 6.08
C ARG A 10 8.46 -19.20 4.82
N ALA A 11 8.17 -20.49 4.94
CA ALA A 11 8.03 -21.40 3.80
C ALA A 11 6.85 -20.99 2.89
N PHE A 12 5.73 -20.58 3.48
CA PHE A 12 4.57 -20.09 2.74
C PHE A 12 4.92 -18.80 1.98
N PHE A 13 5.56 -17.82 2.64
CA PHE A 13 5.99 -16.60 1.99
C PHE A 13 7.00 -16.88 0.87
N ALA A 14 8.00 -17.69 1.12
CA ALA A 14 8.98 -18.09 0.11
C ALA A 14 8.33 -18.71 -1.13
N LYS A 15 7.25 -19.50 -0.96
CA LYS A 15 6.55 -20.14 -2.07
C LYS A 15 5.57 -19.21 -2.79
N TYR A 16 4.80 -18.44 -2.04
CA TYR A 16 3.64 -17.70 -2.57
C TYR A 16 3.84 -16.17 -2.63
N GLY A 17 4.77 -15.60 -1.86
CA GLY A 17 5.12 -14.18 -1.85
C GLY A 17 4.22 -13.29 -1.02
N PHE A 18 3.33 -13.84 -0.19
CA PHE A 18 2.47 -13.06 0.69
C PHE A 18 2.16 -13.77 2.01
N LEU A 19 1.77 -13.00 3.03
CA LEU A 19 1.26 -13.46 4.33
C LEU A 19 0.03 -12.64 4.73
N HIS A 20 -0.78 -13.21 5.62
CA HIS A 20 -1.94 -12.55 6.21
C HIS A 20 -1.99 -12.87 7.72
N PHE A 21 -2.04 -11.85 8.56
CA PHE A 21 -2.12 -11.95 10.02
C PHE A 21 -3.46 -11.41 10.51
N ARG A 22 -4.17 -12.20 11.33
CA ARG A 22 -5.53 -11.92 11.83
C ARG A 22 -5.61 -12.07 13.35
N PRO A 23 -6.02 -11.04 14.09
CA PRO A 23 -5.82 -9.63 13.81
C PRO A 23 -4.38 -9.22 14.13
N PHE A 24 -3.92 -8.08 13.60
CA PHE A 24 -2.68 -7.43 13.99
C PHE A 24 -2.95 -6.25 14.95
N ALA A 25 -3.93 -5.40 14.63
CA ALA A 25 -4.33 -4.27 15.46
C ALA A 25 -5.68 -4.54 16.17
N SER A 26 -5.82 -4.02 17.40
CA SER A 26 -7.09 -4.09 18.11
C SER A 26 -8.13 -3.14 17.52
N PRO A 27 -9.43 -3.33 17.80
CA PRO A 27 -10.47 -2.39 17.38
C PRO A 27 -10.21 -0.95 17.84
N GLU A 28 -9.67 -0.75 19.05
CA GLU A 28 -9.33 0.56 19.60
C GLU A 28 -8.19 1.20 18.82
N GLN A 29 -7.16 0.43 18.45
CA GLN A 29 -6.07 0.90 17.60
C GLN A 29 -6.58 1.28 16.21
N VAL A 30 -7.45 0.49 15.60
CA VAL A 30 -8.08 0.81 14.31
C VAL A 30 -8.84 2.14 14.40
N GLN A 31 -9.63 2.38 15.44
CA GLN A 31 -10.34 3.64 15.64
C GLN A 31 -9.37 4.81 15.84
N ALA A 32 -8.27 4.63 16.58
CA ALA A 32 -7.24 5.65 16.75
C ALA A 32 -6.58 6.02 15.41
N TYR A 33 -6.27 5.04 14.56
CA TYR A 33 -5.71 5.27 13.22
C TYR A 33 -6.69 5.96 12.27
N LEU A 34 -7.98 5.59 12.33
CA LEU A 34 -9.03 6.24 11.55
C LEU A 34 -9.16 7.72 11.94
N LYS A 35 -9.19 8.00 13.25
CA LYS A 35 -9.25 9.38 13.74
C LYS A 35 -8.00 10.17 13.35
N ALA A 36 -6.82 9.62 13.54
CA ALA A 36 -5.56 10.27 13.17
C ALA A 36 -5.50 10.60 11.68
N THR A 37 -5.95 9.67 10.83
CA THR A 37 -6.05 9.89 9.37
C THR A 37 -7.05 11.01 9.04
N GLN A 38 -8.18 11.07 9.73
CA GLN A 38 -9.19 12.13 9.56
C GLN A 38 -8.63 13.50 9.98
N ASP A 39 -7.87 13.58 11.06
CA ASP A 39 -7.26 14.82 11.54
C ASP A 39 -6.21 15.34 10.53
N VAL A 40 -5.38 14.44 9.98
CA VAL A 40 -4.43 14.78 8.90
C VAL A 40 -5.19 15.25 7.64
N GLN A 41 -6.25 14.55 7.24
CA GLN A 41 -7.08 14.95 6.11
C GLN A 41 -7.64 16.36 6.27
N SER A 42 -8.23 16.65 7.44
CA SER A 42 -8.83 17.96 7.73
C SER A 42 -7.79 19.08 7.61
N THR A 43 -6.58 18.85 8.15
CA THR A 43 -5.47 19.78 8.06
C THR A 43 -5.02 20.00 6.61
N TRP A 44 -4.90 18.93 5.82
CA TRP A 44 -4.43 19.02 4.44
C TRP A 44 -5.46 19.67 3.52
N LEU A 45 -6.75 19.41 3.73
CA LEU A 45 -7.83 20.08 2.99
C LEU A 45 -7.85 21.59 3.29
N ALA A 46 -7.74 21.97 4.58
CA ALA A 46 -7.73 23.37 4.98
C ALA A 46 -6.53 24.15 4.42
N ASN A 47 -5.36 23.50 4.31
CA ASN A 47 -4.12 24.10 3.83
C ASN A 47 -3.86 23.84 2.34
N GLN A 48 -4.76 23.17 1.63
CA GLN A 48 -4.64 22.83 0.21
C GLN A 48 -3.30 22.15 -0.15
N VAL A 49 -2.88 21.17 0.65
CA VAL A 49 -1.59 20.48 0.49
C VAL A 49 -1.58 19.69 -0.81
N GLU A 50 -0.77 20.08 -1.77
CA GLU A 50 -0.68 19.43 -3.08
C GLU A 50 0.27 18.23 -3.09
N LYS A 51 1.34 18.28 -2.30
CA LYS A 51 2.38 17.24 -2.23
C LYS A 51 3.05 17.21 -0.86
N VAL A 52 3.59 16.06 -0.49
CA VAL A 52 4.45 15.87 0.67
C VAL A 52 5.74 15.19 0.21
N ASN A 53 6.90 15.76 0.55
CA ASN A 53 8.22 15.26 0.16
C ASN A 53 8.32 14.93 -1.35
N GLY A 54 7.76 15.80 -2.18
CA GLY A 54 7.72 15.65 -3.63
C GLY A 54 6.66 14.66 -4.15
N VAL A 55 5.93 13.95 -3.30
CA VAL A 55 4.88 13.00 -3.72
C VAL A 55 3.53 13.69 -3.74
N PRO A 56 2.84 13.75 -4.90
CA PRO A 56 1.52 14.35 -5.01
C PRO A 56 0.47 13.62 -4.14
N ILE A 57 -0.38 14.41 -3.49
CA ILE A 57 -1.55 13.93 -2.77
C ILE A 57 -2.70 13.76 -3.76
N LYS A 58 -3.51 12.70 -3.60
CA LYS A 58 -4.71 12.52 -4.41
C LYS A 58 -5.93 12.92 -3.61
N TYR A 59 -6.71 13.79 -4.18
CA TYR A 59 -8.00 14.21 -3.67
C TYR A 59 -9.14 13.56 -4.43
N GLY A 60 -10.31 13.52 -3.85
CA GLY A 60 -11.53 13.02 -4.45
C GLY A 60 -12.74 13.44 -3.63
N LYS A 61 -13.85 12.74 -3.82
CA LYS A 61 -15.11 12.99 -3.11
C LYS A 61 -15.51 11.81 -2.26
N ASP A 62 -16.09 12.08 -1.11
CA ASP A 62 -16.76 11.07 -0.27
C ASP A 62 -18.21 10.88 -0.73
N VAL A 63 -18.94 10.02 -0.02
CA VAL A 63 -20.32 9.62 -0.30
C VAL A 63 -21.29 10.81 -0.30
N ASP A 64 -21.05 11.80 0.55
CA ASP A 64 -21.85 13.02 0.69
C ASP A 64 -21.39 14.15 -0.26
N GLY A 65 -20.42 13.86 -1.15
CA GLY A 65 -19.83 14.85 -2.05
C GLY A 65 -18.74 15.73 -1.43
N SER A 66 -18.47 15.60 -0.14
CA SER A 66 -17.40 16.35 0.53
C SER A 66 -16.03 15.95 0.00
N PRO A 67 -15.04 16.89 -0.01
CA PRO A 67 -13.70 16.57 -0.44
C PRO A 67 -13.00 15.66 0.57
N ILE A 68 -12.28 14.66 0.05
CA ILE A 68 -11.44 13.77 0.86
C ILE A 68 -10.06 13.62 0.24
N VAL A 69 -9.10 13.20 1.08
CA VAL A 69 -7.82 12.71 0.60
C VAL A 69 -7.95 11.21 0.32
N GLN A 70 -7.74 10.83 -0.93
CA GLN A 70 -7.82 9.43 -1.36
C GLN A 70 -6.48 8.69 -1.30
N ARG A 71 -5.36 9.42 -1.39
CA ARG A 71 -4.04 8.87 -1.18
C ARG A 71 -3.15 9.85 -0.43
N PHE A 72 -2.78 9.47 0.77
CA PHE A 72 -1.78 10.15 1.60
C PHE A 72 -0.40 9.58 1.31
N ALA A 73 0.63 10.41 1.35
CA ALA A 73 2.02 9.98 1.39
C ALA A 73 2.68 10.59 2.63
N PHE A 74 3.60 9.87 3.26
CA PHE A 74 4.29 10.30 4.48
C PHE A 74 3.33 10.72 5.62
N ALA A 75 2.17 10.07 5.71
CA ALA A 75 1.12 10.43 6.68
C ALA A 75 1.62 10.41 8.13
N SER A 76 2.61 9.57 8.45
CA SER A 76 3.23 9.48 9.78
C SER A 76 3.99 10.73 10.21
N GLN A 77 4.39 11.60 9.30
CA GLN A 77 5.06 12.88 9.61
C GLN A 77 4.07 13.94 10.13
N HIS A 78 2.77 13.70 9.97
CA HIS A 78 1.71 14.64 10.32
C HIS A 78 0.83 14.17 11.49
N SER A 79 1.17 13.03 12.11
CA SER A 79 0.43 12.49 13.25
C SER A 79 1.33 11.61 14.14
N PRO A 80 1.47 11.91 15.44
CA PRO A 80 2.20 11.07 16.39
C PRO A 80 1.65 9.64 16.42
N VAL A 81 0.34 9.46 16.41
CA VAL A 81 -0.32 8.14 16.42
C VAL A 81 0.07 7.31 15.19
N LEU A 82 0.13 7.93 14.01
CA LEU A 82 0.57 7.24 12.79
C LEU A 82 2.09 7.01 12.78
N HIS A 83 2.87 7.84 13.47
CA HIS A 83 4.29 7.65 13.63
C HIS A 83 4.60 6.46 14.55
N GLU A 84 3.90 6.33 15.66
CA GLU A 84 4.03 5.20 16.60
C GLU A 84 3.77 3.85 15.93
N LEU A 85 2.83 3.77 14.97
CA LEU A 85 2.63 2.54 14.19
C LEU A 85 3.93 2.08 13.52
N LEU A 86 4.73 2.99 12.97
CA LEU A 86 5.97 2.64 12.27
C LEU A 86 7.06 2.12 13.25
N GLN A 87 6.88 2.34 14.54
CA GLN A 87 7.77 1.89 15.59
C GLN A 87 7.32 0.58 16.25
N ASP A 88 6.25 -0.04 15.74
CA ASP A 88 5.75 -1.31 16.27
C ASP A 88 6.82 -2.41 16.09
N PRO A 89 7.35 -2.97 17.20
CA PRO A 89 8.47 -3.93 17.12
C PRO A 89 8.11 -5.22 16.39
N ARG A 90 6.81 -5.52 16.22
CA ARG A 90 6.38 -6.69 15.49
C ARG A 90 6.78 -6.65 14.01
N PHE A 91 7.00 -5.46 13.44
CA PHE A 91 7.51 -5.36 12.07
C PHE A 91 8.92 -5.94 11.88
N GLU A 92 9.72 -5.99 12.94
CA GLU A 92 11.06 -6.58 12.88
C GLU A 92 11.04 -8.06 12.49
N ALA A 93 9.97 -8.78 12.86
CA ALA A 93 9.76 -10.18 12.48
C ALA A 93 9.69 -10.38 10.94
N LEU A 94 9.39 -9.32 10.18
CA LEU A 94 9.29 -9.36 8.71
C LEU A 94 10.62 -9.07 8.00
N PHE A 95 11.60 -8.46 8.66
CA PHE A 95 12.87 -8.07 8.05
C PHE A 95 13.64 -9.25 7.42
N PRO A 96 13.69 -10.44 8.05
CA PRO A 96 14.36 -11.59 7.45
C PRO A 96 13.79 -12.04 6.09
N LEU A 97 12.52 -11.69 5.77
CA LEU A 97 11.92 -12.01 4.47
C LEU A 97 12.57 -11.25 3.30
N LEU A 98 13.31 -10.18 3.56
CA LEU A 98 14.03 -9.42 2.54
C LEU A 98 15.36 -10.07 2.12
N GLU A 99 15.89 -10.99 2.91
CA GLU A 99 17.16 -11.69 2.65
C GLU A 99 18.39 -10.75 2.46
N THR A 100 18.30 -9.49 2.94
CA THR A 100 19.36 -8.48 2.78
C THR A 100 20.17 -8.24 4.03
N GLY A 101 19.69 -8.68 5.18
CA GLY A 101 20.33 -8.48 6.49
C GLY A 101 20.25 -7.04 7.05
N ASP A 102 19.68 -6.09 6.28
CA ASP A 102 19.52 -4.68 6.65
C ASP A 102 18.06 -4.21 6.57
N GLY A 103 17.12 -5.13 6.75
CA GLY A 103 15.68 -4.84 6.73
C GLY A 103 15.30 -3.78 7.75
N ARG A 104 14.43 -2.85 7.35
CA ARG A 104 13.92 -1.77 8.21
C ARG A 104 12.60 -1.23 7.70
N VAL A 105 11.88 -0.53 8.58
CA VAL A 105 10.73 0.29 8.18
C VAL A 105 11.23 1.56 7.49
N GLY A 106 10.70 1.85 6.31
CA GLY A 106 11.00 3.07 5.57
C GLY A 106 10.21 4.27 6.11
N LEU A 107 10.88 5.16 6.85
CA LEU A 107 10.24 6.35 7.42
C LEU A 107 10.13 7.48 6.39
N ASN A 108 11.26 7.83 5.79
CA ASN A 108 11.40 8.94 4.82
C ASN A 108 11.76 8.43 3.42
N GLU A 109 11.90 7.15 3.26
CA GLU A 109 12.19 6.52 1.97
C GLU A 109 10.90 6.10 1.27
N ARG A 110 10.98 5.96 -0.04
CA ARG A 110 9.84 5.64 -0.92
C ARG A 110 8.74 6.69 -0.79
N ASP A 111 7.62 6.39 -0.20
CA ASP A 111 6.50 7.31 0.03
C ASP A 111 6.11 7.34 1.52
N GLY A 112 6.99 6.80 2.41
CA GLY A 112 6.73 6.69 3.85
C GLY A 112 5.46 5.87 4.13
N LEU A 113 4.78 6.17 5.22
CA LEU A 113 3.45 5.62 5.49
C LEU A 113 2.44 6.19 4.48
N VAL A 114 1.87 5.32 3.67
CA VAL A 114 0.82 5.67 2.70
C VAL A 114 -0.53 5.24 3.26
N VAL A 115 -1.53 6.12 3.21
CA VAL A 115 -2.92 5.72 3.46
C VAL A 115 -3.68 5.83 2.16
N ASN A 116 -4.33 4.75 1.76
CA ASN A 116 -5.22 4.73 0.61
C ASN A 116 -6.67 4.65 1.07
N HIS A 117 -7.50 5.52 0.51
CA HIS A 117 -8.93 5.58 0.76
C HIS A 117 -9.66 5.35 -0.57
N TYR A 118 -10.06 4.11 -0.79
CA TYR A 118 -10.87 3.72 -1.95
C TYR A 118 -12.33 3.90 -1.64
N VAL A 119 -13.06 4.55 -2.52
CA VAL A 119 -14.51 4.67 -2.48
C VAL A 119 -15.06 4.73 -3.89
N ASN A 120 -16.17 4.03 -4.14
CA ASN A 120 -16.83 4.00 -5.45
C ASN A 120 -18.04 4.95 -5.41
N VAL A 121 -17.80 6.20 -5.78
CA VAL A 121 -18.81 7.26 -5.90
C VAL A 121 -18.54 8.07 -7.15
N GLU A 122 -19.53 8.79 -7.63
CA GLU A 122 -19.36 9.70 -8.76
C GLU A 122 -18.32 10.78 -8.45
N GLY A 123 -17.37 10.97 -9.35
CA GLY A 123 -16.24 11.90 -9.17
C GLY A 123 -15.11 11.36 -8.29
N SER A 124 -15.14 10.08 -7.86
CA SER A 124 -13.98 9.42 -7.26
C SER A 124 -13.01 8.96 -8.34
N GLU A 125 -11.79 9.47 -8.29
CA GLU A 125 -10.72 9.03 -9.21
C GLU A 125 -9.94 7.82 -8.71
N PHE A 126 -10.19 7.38 -7.46
CA PHE A 126 -9.42 6.34 -6.78
C PHE A 126 -10.35 5.29 -6.17
N SER A 127 -11.09 4.57 -7.03
CA SER A 127 -11.99 3.47 -6.64
C SER A 127 -11.31 2.10 -6.73
N GLN A 128 -10.21 2.00 -7.50
CA GLN A 128 -9.42 0.79 -7.74
C GLN A 128 -7.97 1.12 -8.07
N MET A 129 -7.13 0.09 -8.14
CA MET A 129 -5.78 0.18 -8.67
C MET A 129 -5.50 -1.04 -9.55
N GLY A 130 -5.17 -0.82 -10.82
CA GLY A 130 -4.90 -1.89 -11.78
C GLY A 130 -3.64 -2.70 -11.43
N TRP A 131 -3.42 -3.80 -12.14
CA TRP A 131 -2.29 -4.68 -11.94
C TRP A 131 -0.96 -3.94 -11.98
N HIS A 132 -0.11 -4.17 -10.98
CA HIS A 132 1.23 -3.59 -10.88
C HIS A 132 2.12 -4.42 -9.96
N THR A 133 3.40 -4.08 -9.96
CA THR A 133 4.39 -4.46 -8.94
C THR A 133 5.00 -3.19 -8.37
N ASP A 134 5.28 -3.15 -7.08
CA ASP A 134 5.88 -1.98 -6.44
C ASP A 134 7.35 -1.78 -6.84
N SER A 135 8.01 -2.85 -7.22
CA SER A 135 9.43 -2.85 -7.60
C SER A 135 9.70 -2.26 -8.99
N LEU A 136 8.68 -2.07 -9.85
CA LEU A 136 8.84 -1.42 -11.15
C LEU A 136 9.51 -0.06 -11.06
N ARG A 137 9.27 0.67 -9.99
CA ARG A 137 9.83 1.99 -9.75
C ARG A 137 11.37 1.99 -9.80
N ASP A 138 12.03 0.93 -9.32
CA ASP A 138 13.48 0.84 -9.33
C ASP A 138 14.03 0.71 -10.77
N VAL A 139 13.29 0.04 -11.63
CA VAL A 139 13.64 -0.11 -13.06
C VAL A 139 13.63 1.24 -13.78
N PHE A 140 12.63 2.07 -13.52
CA PHE A 140 12.54 3.42 -14.10
C PHE A 140 13.70 4.33 -13.71
N TYR A 141 14.33 4.08 -12.57
CA TYR A 141 15.52 4.83 -12.14
C TYR A 141 16.83 4.20 -12.60
N GLY A 142 16.78 3.16 -13.45
CA GLY A 142 17.98 2.43 -13.91
C GLY A 142 18.73 1.71 -12.77
N LYS A 143 18.02 1.41 -11.67
CA LYS A 143 18.58 0.78 -10.47
C LYS A 143 18.26 -0.71 -10.46
N LYS A 144 19.09 -1.48 -9.77
CA LYS A 144 18.73 -2.87 -9.45
C LYS A 144 17.46 -2.86 -8.62
N ILE A 145 16.54 -3.81 -8.90
CA ILE A 145 15.36 -4.03 -8.08
C ILE A 145 15.82 -4.32 -6.66
N ARG A 146 15.31 -3.53 -5.72
CA ARG A 146 15.62 -3.67 -4.31
C ARG A 146 14.53 -4.46 -3.63
N PRO A 147 14.89 -5.37 -2.71
CA PRO A 147 13.91 -6.06 -1.91
C PRO A 147 13.07 -5.08 -1.10
N MET A 148 11.77 -5.29 -1.14
CA MET A 148 10.82 -4.57 -0.30
C MET A 148 9.59 -5.42 -0.04
N LEU A 149 8.97 -5.20 1.10
CA LEU A 149 7.64 -5.70 1.42
C LEU A 149 6.67 -4.53 1.45
N ASN A 150 5.50 -4.74 0.90
CA ASN A 150 4.36 -3.87 1.08
C ASN A 150 3.49 -4.46 2.18
N VAL A 151 3.39 -3.75 3.30
CA VAL A 151 2.69 -4.22 4.50
C VAL A 151 1.44 -3.37 4.69
N GLY A 152 0.27 -3.96 4.44
CA GLY A 152 -1.02 -3.27 4.49
C GLY A 152 -1.78 -3.55 5.78
N LEU A 153 -1.96 -2.56 6.65
CA LEU A 153 -2.89 -2.62 7.79
C LEU A 153 -4.27 -2.14 7.33
N HIS A 154 -5.24 -3.05 7.37
CA HIS A 154 -6.60 -2.80 6.90
C HIS A 154 -7.44 -2.12 7.99
N LEU A 155 -7.98 -0.95 7.70
CA LEU A 155 -8.86 -0.21 8.62
C LEU A 155 -10.34 -0.53 8.38
N ASP A 156 -10.67 -1.04 7.18
CA ASP A 156 -12.00 -1.55 6.81
C ASP A 156 -11.88 -3.00 6.35
N GLY A 157 -12.93 -3.78 6.58
CA GLY A 157 -13.02 -5.16 6.09
C GLY A 157 -13.31 -5.22 4.58
N THR A 158 -12.88 -6.30 3.94
CA THR A 158 -13.14 -6.54 2.51
C THR A 158 -13.42 -8.02 2.26
N LYS A 159 -14.61 -8.32 1.75
CA LYS A 159 -14.97 -9.66 1.25
C LYS A 159 -14.48 -9.86 -0.19
N ALA A 160 -14.28 -11.09 -0.64
CA ALA A 160 -13.86 -11.41 -2.01
C ALA A 160 -14.82 -10.81 -3.07
N THR A 161 -16.09 -10.68 -2.73
CA THR A 161 -17.13 -10.11 -3.59
C THR A 161 -17.17 -8.58 -3.58
N ASN A 162 -16.43 -7.91 -2.66
CA ASN A 162 -16.44 -6.46 -2.50
C ASN A 162 -15.12 -5.80 -2.95
N GLY A 163 -14.50 -6.32 -3.98
CA GLY A 163 -13.24 -5.76 -4.50
C GLY A 163 -12.03 -6.09 -3.60
N GLY A 164 -11.14 -5.10 -3.37
CA GLY A 164 -9.99 -5.23 -2.47
C GLY A 164 -8.76 -5.88 -3.08
N LEU A 165 -7.83 -6.28 -2.22
CA LEU A 165 -6.53 -6.79 -2.63
C LEU A 165 -6.66 -8.12 -3.38
N ARG A 166 -6.04 -8.18 -4.55
CA ARG A 166 -5.85 -9.37 -5.37
C ARG A 166 -4.37 -9.57 -5.61
N VAL A 167 -3.89 -10.77 -5.44
CA VAL A 167 -2.50 -11.14 -5.65
C VAL A 167 -2.41 -12.31 -6.63
N ILE A 168 -1.32 -12.39 -7.40
CA ILE A 168 -1.01 -13.59 -8.18
C ILE A 168 0.13 -14.31 -7.47
N PRO A 169 -0.16 -15.39 -6.70
CA PRO A 169 0.84 -16.07 -5.89
C PRO A 169 2.03 -16.57 -6.70
N GLY A 170 3.23 -16.52 -6.11
CA GLY A 170 4.47 -17.02 -6.71
C GLY A 170 5.08 -16.08 -7.78
N THR A 171 4.41 -14.99 -8.15
CA THR A 171 4.94 -14.09 -9.20
C THR A 171 6.13 -13.24 -8.74
N HIS A 172 6.46 -13.20 -7.46
CA HIS A 172 7.69 -12.58 -6.95
C HIS A 172 8.97 -13.30 -7.43
N HIS A 173 8.87 -14.55 -7.84
CA HIS A 173 9.97 -15.32 -8.44
C HIS A 173 10.15 -15.08 -9.94
N GLN A 174 9.27 -14.32 -10.58
CA GLN A 174 9.33 -14.09 -12.02
C GLN A 174 10.58 -13.30 -12.42
N GLY A 175 11.15 -13.63 -13.57
CA GLY A 175 12.23 -12.85 -14.18
C GLY A 175 11.74 -11.47 -14.63
N LEU A 176 12.69 -10.54 -14.85
CA LEU A 176 12.44 -9.15 -15.23
C LEU A 176 11.49 -9.01 -16.44
N GLY A 177 11.63 -9.84 -17.47
CA GLY A 177 10.76 -9.81 -18.64
C GLY A 177 9.28 -10.05 -18.29
N LYS A 178 8.99 -11.07 -17.48
CA LYS A 178 7.60 -11.32 -17.02
C LYS A 178 7.12 -10.23 -16.07
N MET A 179 8.00 -9.66 -15.26
CA MET A 179 7.65 -8.54 -14.40
C MET A 179 7.28 -7.30 -15.22
N LEU A 180 7.90 -7.05 -16.37
CA LEU A 180 7.63 -5.88 -17.19
C LEU A 180 6.44 -6.06 -18.13
N PHE A 181 6.23 -7.29 -18.66
CA PHE A 181 5.33 -7.49 -19.82
C PHE A 181 4.15 -8.44 -19.55
N ARG A 182 4.01 -9.03 -18.35
CA ARG A 182 2.89 -9.92 -18.03
C ARG A 182 1.53 -9.22 -18.09
N LYS A 183 1.47 -7.99 -17.63
CA LYS A 183 0.26 -7.16 -17.56
C LYS A 183 0.58 -5.73 -18.02
N LYS A 184 -0.45 -5.02 -18.45
CA LYS A 184 -0.33 -3.56 -18.68
C LYS A 184 -0.45 -2.84 -17.36
N TYR A 185 0.67 -2.32 -16.85
CA TYR A 185 0.74 -1.62 -15.55
C TYR A 185 -0.38 -0.58 -15.41
N TYR A 186 -1.11 -0.65 -14.30
CA TYR A 186 -2.21 0.23 -13.87
C TYR A 186 -3.42 0.27 -14.82
N LYS A 187 -3.28 -0.12 -16.10
CA LYS A 187 -4.38 -0.15 -17.10
C LYS A 187 -5.15 -1.45 -17.08
N ASP A 188 -4.48 -2.57 -16.80
CA ASP A 188 -5.14 -3.86 -16.71
C ASP A 188 -5.82 -3.98 -15.35
N VAL A 189 -7.15 -3.94 -15.34
CA VAL A 189 -7.99 -4.05 -14.15
C VAL A 189 -8.79 -5.34 -14.11
N TYR A 190 -8.61 -6.18 -15.13
CA TYR A 190 -9.42 -7.38 -15.33
C TYR A 190 -8.99 -8.53 -14.44
N TYR A 191 -9.92 -9.46 -14.25
CA TYR A 191 -9.70 -10.71 -13.54
C TYR A 191 -8.57 -11.54 -14.20
N ASP A 192 -7.72 -12.14 -13.35
CA ASP A 192 -6.72 -13.13 -13.76
C ASP A 192 -7.11 -14.50 -13.16
N PRO A 193 -7.14 -15.60 -13.94
CA PRO A 193 -7.54 -16.91 -13.43
C PRO A 193 -6.65 -17.45 -12.29
N ASN A 194 -5.45 -16.90 -12.13
CA ASN A 194 -4.53 -17.26 -11.06
C ASN A 194 -4.57 -16.26 -9.88
N GLU A 195 -5.44 -15.25 -9.91
CA GLU A 195 -5.53 -14.31 -8.79
C GLU A 195 -6.21 -14.94 -7.58
N VAL A 196 -5.72 -14.55 -6.42
CA VAL A 196 -6.33 -14.88 -5.12
C VAL A 196 -6.85 -13.58 -4.51
N ALA A 197 -8.13 -13.63 -4.08
CA ALA A 197 -8.72 -12.56 -3.28
C ALA A 197 -8.23 -12.67 -1.84
N VAL A 198 -7.71 -11.60 -1.30
CA VAL A 198 -7.33 -11.52 0.12
C VAL A 198 -8.47 -10.86 0.88
N GLU A 199 -9.33 -11.67 1.50
CA GLU A 199 -10.39 -11.17 2.38
C GLU A 199 -9.78 -10.69 3.69
N THR A 200 -10.22 -9.52 4.16
CA THR A 200 -9.69 -8.90 5.37
C THR A 200 -10.80 -8.39 6.27
N GLU A 201 -10.51 -8.34 7.57
CA GLU A 201 -11.31 -7.65 8.58
C GLU A 201 -10.54 -6.43 9.10
N PRO A 202 -11.20 -5.44 9.74
CA PRO A 202 -10.50 -4.33 10.36
C PRO A 202 -9.45 -4.82 11.37
N GLY A 203 -8.23 -4.30 11.27
CA GLY A 203 -7.11 -4.71 12.11
C GLY A 203 -6.24 -5.82 11.51
N ASP A 204 -6.63 -6.41 10.39
CA ASP A 204 -5.81 -7.41 9.68
C ASP A 204 -4.59 -6.77 9.04
N LEU A 205 -3.48 -7.53 8.98
CA LEU A 205 -2.24 -7.13 8.32
C LEU A 205 -1.95 -8.07 7.16
N THR A 206 -1.81 -7.52 5.96
CA THR A 206 -1.32 -8.25 4.79
C THR A 206 0.12 -7.84 4.47
N VAL A 207 0.93 -8.80 4.07
CA VAL A 207 2.33 -8.59 3.67
C VAL A 207 2.53 -9.21 2.31
N HIS A 208 3.10 -8.48 1.35
CA HIS A 208 3.49 -9.07 0.08
C HIS A 208 4.82 -8.53 -0.44
N ASP A 209 5.53 -9.37 -1.18
CA ASP A 209 6.78 -8.98 -1.86
C ASP A 209 6.50 -7.92 -2.93
N GLY A 210 7.31 -6.88 -2.97
CA GLY A 210 7.15 -5.77 -3.92
C GLY A 210 7.28 -6.16 -5.40
N ARG A 211 7.81 -7.35 -5.68
CA ARG A 211 7.91 -7.92 -7.05
C ARG A 211 6.65 -8.69 -7.46
N MET A 212 5.75 -8.96 -6.52
CA MET A 212 4.53 -9.72 -6.78
C MET A 212 3.51 -8.89 -7.54
N TRP A 213 2.89 -9.48 -8.57
CA TRP A 213 1.75 -8.87 -9.24
C TRP A 213 0.54 -8.83 -8.30
N HIS A 214 0.04 -7.62 -8.09
CA HIS A 214 -1.14 -7.37 -7.29
C HIS A 214 -1.96 -6.21 -7.87
N ARG A 215 -3.21 -6.13 -7.44
CA ARG A 215 -4.13 -5.05 -7.75
C ARG A 215 -5.09 -4.80 -6.59
N VAL A 216 -5.76 -3.67 -6.60
CA VAL A 216 -6.94 -3.44 -5.77
C VAL A 216 -8.16 -3.40 -6.69
N ALA A 217 -8.94 -4.47 -6.66
CA ALA A 217 -10.14 -4.58 -7.50
C ALA A 217 -11.21 -3.56 -7.04
N GLN A 218 -11.96 -3.00 -8.00
CA GLN A 218 -13.07 -2.10 -7.69
C GLN A 218 -14.16 -2.85 -6.92
N SER A 219 -14.78 -2.16 -5.96
CA SER A 219 -15.99 -2.65 -5.34
C SER A 219 -17.16 -2.59 -6.34
N PRO A 220 -17.98 -3.64 -6.48
CA PRO A 220 -19.23 -3.56 -7.20
C PRO A 220 -20.29 -2.75 -6.44
N LEU A 221 -20.09 -2.55 -5.13
CA LEU A 221 -20.94 -1.71 -4.30
C LEU A 221 -20.61 -0.23 -4.54
N VAL A 222 -21.55 0.65 -4.21
CA VAL A 222 -21.44 2.10 -4.37
C VAL A 222 -21.65 2.77 -3.03
N GLY A 223 -21.06 3.93 -2.83
CA GLY A 223 -21.23 4.70 -1.60
C GLY A 223 -20.45 4.12 -0.42
N ALA A 224 -21.00 4.24 0.78
CA ALA A 224 -20.33 3.89 2.04
C ALA A 224 -19.88 2.41 2.10
N GLU A 225 -20.68 1.50 1.53
CA GLU A 225 -20.39 0.06 1.50
C GLU A 225 -19.18 -0.30 0.62
N SER A 226 -18.79 0.60 -0.30
CA SER A 226 -17.61 0.44 -1.14
C SER A 226 -16.32 0.93 -0.49
N ARG A 227 -16.41 1.62 0.66
CA ARG A 227 -15.26 2.26 1.31
C ARG A 227 -14.26 1.24 1.83
N ARG A 228 -12.99 1.45 1.51
CA ARG A 228 -11.89 0.61 1.96
C ARG A 228 -10.68 1.50 2.21
N ARG A 229 -10.23 1.52 3.47
CA ARG A 229 -9.04 2.26 3.88
C ARG A 229 -7.98 1.29 4.33
N VAL A 230 -6.77 1.51 3.85
CA VAL A 230 -5.61 0.68 4.18
C VAL A 230 -4.38 1.55 4.36
N MET A 231 -3.60 1.28 5.38
CA MET A 231 -2.32 1.92 5.65
C MET A 231 -1.19 1.00 5.18
N TYR A 232 -0.32 1.49 4.32
CA TYR A 232 0.82 0.74 3.80
C TYR A 232 2.11 1.20 4.46
N VAL A 233 2.74 0.28 5.19
CA VAL A 233 4.06 0.45 5.81
C VAL A 233 5.09 -0.16 4.86
N PRO A 234 6.04 0.62 4.32
CA PRO A 234 7.11 0.06 3.49
C PRO A 234 8.18 -0.57 4.38
N ILE A 235 8.43 -1.86 4.22
CA ILE A 235 9.60 -2.53 4.77
C ILE A 235 10.59 -2.72 3.64
N ILE A 236 11.79 -2.20 3.80
CA ILE A 236 12.81 -2.07 2.75
C ILE A 236 14.16 -2.62 3.18
N GLY A 237 14.92 -3.11 2.21
CA GLY A 237 16.32 -3.49 2.36
C GLY A 237 17.22 -2.74 1.37
N GLY A 238 18.48 -2.58 1.70
CA GLY A 238 19.45 -1.85 0.88
C GLY A 238 19.34 -0.32 1.01
N LYS A 239 20.14 0.38 0.21
CA LYS A 239 20.25 1.84 0.26
C LYS A 239 19.13 2.52 -0.52
N TYR A 240 18.26 3.22 0.17
CA TYR A 240 17.27 4.14 -0.41
C TYR A 240 17.67 5.57 -0.08
N GLN A 241 17.26 6.50 -0.94
CA GLN A 241 17.48 7.92 -0.72
C GLN A 241 16.29 8.47 0.08
N PRO A 242 16.54 9.06 1.27
CA PRO A 242 15.49 9.75 2.01
C PRO A 242 14.88 10.86 1.19
N LYS A 243 13.62 11.14 1.42
CA LYS A 243 12.90 12.27 0.84
C LYS A 243 12.63 13.34 1.89
N SER A 244 12.59 14.58 1.44
CA SER A 244 12.29 15.79 2.21
C SER A 244 11.34 16.69 1.42
N GLU A 245 10.92 17.80 1.99
CA GLU A 245 10.09 18.81 1.32
C GLU A 245 10.73 19.35 0.02
N GLU A 246 12.06 19.37 -0.03
CA GLU A 246 12.83 19.80 -1.21
C GLU A 246 12.91 18.74 -2.31
N SER A 247 12.46 17.51 -2.03
CA SER A 247 12.54 16.41 -2.99
C SER A 247 11.69 16.69 -4.23
N PRO A 248 12.25 16.50 -5.44
CA PRO A 248 11.50 16.71 -6.67
C PRO A 248 10.40 15.65 -6.80
N THR A 249 9.31 16.01 -7.46
CA THR A 249 8.29 15.05 -7.84
C THR A 249 8.89 13.98 -8.75
N PRO A 250 8.75 12.68 -8.41
CA PRO A 250 9.24 11.59 -9.22
C PRO A 250 8.76 11.70 -10.67
N PHE A 251 9.69 11.64 -11.64
CA PHE A 251 9.37 11.89 -13.05
C PHE A 251 8.28 10.96 -13.58
N TYR A 252 8.26 9.68 -13.15
CA TYR A 252 7.25 8.72 -13.59
C TYR A 252 5.83 9.08 -13.14
N LEU A 253 5.66 9.82 -12.06
CA LEU A 253 4.35 10.32 -11.60
C LEU A 253 3.77 11.36 -12.57
N ARG A 254 4.63 12.06 -13.33
CA ARG A 254 4.20 13.01 -14.36
C ARG A 254 3.57 12.30 -15.56
N PHE A 255 3.87 11.02 -15.76
CA PHE A 255 3.35 10.23 -16.88
C PHE A 255 2.15 9.33 -16.48
N LEU A 256 1.88 9.16 -15.18
CA LEU A 256 0.75 8.34 -14.74
C LEU A 256 -0.61 8.88 -15.20
N HIS A 257 -0.73 10.19 -15.46
CA HIS A 257 -1.95 10.76 -16.03
C HIS A 257 -2.15 10.36 -17.51
N LEU A 258 -1.08 10.01 -18.24
CA LEU A 258 -1.15 9.50 -19.61
C LEU A 258 -1.56 8.03 -19.67
N VAL A 259 -1.60 7.37 -18.52
CA VAL A 259 -1.88 5.93 -18.39
C VAL A 259 -3.33 5.68 -17.94
N LYS A 260 -4.08 6.75 -17.64
CA LYS A 260 -5.53 6.70 -17.38
C LYS A 260 -6.37 6.49 -18.64
#